data_f5bd25c4b1be364e1c4b12747dee81d1
#
_entry.id   f5bd25c4b1be364e1c4b12747dee81d1
#
_cell.length_a   1.000
_cell.length_b   1.000
_cell.length_c   1.000
_cell.angle_alpha   90.00
_cell.angle_beta   90.00
_cell.angle_gamma   90.00
#
_symmetry.space_group_name_H-M   'P 1'
#
loop_
_entity.id
_entity.type
_entity.pdbx_description
1 polymer ?
#
loop_
_entity_poly.entity_id
_entity_poly.type
_entity_poly.pdbx_seq_one_letter_code
_entity_poly.pdbx_strand_id
1 'polypeptide(L)'
;KKKKRSALGITRSPDNLLFIYPGGTPGMPKGVMWRHDDMRKAQLDAQKLLGPVPQTVEENVALITSQGPGRRTLPSCPLMHGTGFITAIGTLMSGGAIVTLSDPSFDALELWETVDTHKVESISIVGDAFAKPMLQALDDNPGRWDTNSLVSIVSSGVMWSKEVKAGLC
;
A
#
# COMPACT_ATOMS: atom_id res chain seq x y z
N LYS A 1 10.83 29.30 3.76
CA LYS A 1 11.24 29.08 5.18
C LYS A 1 11.00 27.61 5.50
N LYS A 2 12.07 26.77 5.60
CA LYS A 2 11.96 25.39 6.09
C LYS A 2 11.48 25.41 7.54
N LYS A 3 10.23 24.98 7.79
CA LYS A 3 9.78 24.72 9.16
C LYS A 3 10.67 23.62 9.75
N LYS A 4 11.41 23.93 10.82
CA LYS A 4 12.07 22.89 11.64
C LYS A 4 10.96 21.94 12.14
N ARG A 5 10.99 20.68 11.69
CA ARG A 5 10.18 19.61 12.28
C ARG A 5 10.79 19.30 13.64
N SER A 6 10.27 19.89 14.72
CA SER A 6 10.58 19.43 16.07
C SER A 6 9.96 18.05 16.27
N ALA A 7 10.70 17.13 16.86
CA ALA A 7 10.11 15.88 17.32
C ALA A 7 8.98 16.22 18.31
N LEU A 8 7.80 15.68 18.08
CA LEU A 8 6.73 15.74 19.07
C LEU A 8 7.27 15.06 20.33
N GLY A 9 7.18 15.72 21.50
CA GLY A 9 7.65 15.17 22.79
C GLY A 9 6.80 14.00 23.29
N ILE A 10 6.47 13.06 22.39
CA ILE A 10 5.63 11.89 22.66
C ILE A 10 6.55 10.72 22.97
N THR A 11 6.41 10.13 24.14
CA THR A 11 7.04 8.86 24.48
C THR A 11 6.37 7.75 23.65
N ARG A 12 7.14 7.06 22.84
CA ARG A 12 6.66 5.93 22.02
C ARG A 12 6.84 4.64 22.80
N SER A 13 5.85 3.76 22.71
CA SER A 13 5.88 2.43 23.30
C SER A 13 5.49 1.38 22.27
N PRO A 14 6.08 0.18 22.30
CA PRO A 14 5.63 -0.97 21.50
C PRO A 14 4.18 -1.36 21.82
N ASP A 15 3.68 -0.98 22.99
CA ASP A 15 2.30 -1.25 23.44
C ASP A 15 1.28 -0.20 22.99
N ASN A 16 1.72 0.88 22.33
CA ASN A 16 0.79 1.85 21.75
C ASN A 16 -0.14 1.16 20.76
N LEU A 17 -1.41 1.60 20.76
CA LEU A 17 -2.45 1.00 19.95
C LEU A 17 -2.73 1.81 18.69
N LEU A 18 -2.91 1.10 17.59
CA LEU A 18 -3.52 1.59 16.37
C LEU A 18 -4.92 1.00 16.25
N PHE A 19 -5.90 1.83 15.94
CA PHE A 19 -7.27 1.38 15.66
C PHE A 19 -7.55 1.45 14.17
N ILE A 20 -7.96 0.32 13.60
CA ILE A 20 -8.47 0.26 12.22
C ILE A 20 -9.94 -0.10 12.30
N TYR A 21 -10.78 0.73 11.70
CA TYR A 21 -12.22 0.52 11.64
C TYR A 21 -12.59 -0.08 10.27
N PRO A 22 -12.76 -1.41 10.17
CA PRO A 22 -13.25 -2.01 8.93
C PRO A 22 -14.68 -1.56 8.69
N GLY A 23 -14.94 -0.98 7.53
CA GLY A 23 -16.28 -0.61 7.11
C GLY A 23 -17.17 -1.83 6.80
N GLY A 24 -18.49 -1.66 6.79
CA GLY A 24 -19.40 -2.63 6.23
C GLY A 24 -20.07 -3.61 7.20
N THR A 25 -19.84 -3.51 8.51
CA THR A 25 -20.62 -4.28 9.49
C THR A 25 -21.87 -3.51 9.92
N PRO A 26 -23.09 -4.14 9.89
CA PRO A 26 -24.28 -3.51 10.47
C PRO A 26 -24.06 -3.21 11.96
N GLY A 27 -24.40 -2.00 12.38
CA GLY A 27 -24.29 -1.54 13.78
C GLY A 27 -23.12 -0.57 14.01
N MET A 28 -22.74 -0.42 15.28
CA MET A 28 -21.61 0.46 15.68
C MET A 28 -20.30 -0.04 15.06
N PRO A 29 -19.49 0.85 14.46
CA PRO A 29 -18.18 0.46 13.92
C PRO A 29 -17.32 -0.19 15.00
N LYS A 30 -16.82 -1.40 14.74
CA LYS A 30 -15.90 -2.10 15.64
C LYS A 30 -14.48 -1.78 15.24
N GLY A 31 -13.72 -1.16 16.14
CA GLY A 31 -12.29 -0.91 15.95
C GLY A 31 -11.48 -2.20 16.19
N VAL A 32 -10.70 -2.61 15.21
CA VAL A 32 -9.66 -3.63 15.40
C VAL A 32 -8.44 -2.95 16.00
N MET A 33 -8.02 -3.42 17.17
CA MET A 33 -6.87 -2.89 17.89
C MET A 33 -5.60 -3.67 17.51
N TRP A 34 -4.60 -2.96 17.05
CA TRP A 34 -3.27 -3.48 16.80
C TRP A 34 -2.27 -2.81 17.75
N ARG A 35 -1.50 -3.59 18.49
CA ARG A 35 -0.29 -3.05 19.13
C ARG A 35 0.74 -2.76 18.05
N HIS A 36 1.49 -1.68 18.21
CA HIS A 36 2.52 -1.30 17.25
C HIS A 36 3.55 -2.43 17.02
N ASP A 37 3.96 -3.10 18.10
CA ASP A 37 4.93 -4.20 18.01
C ASP A 37 4.36 -5.42 17.27
N ASP A 38 3.09 -5.77 17.48
CA ASP A 38 2.45 -6.90 16.79
C ASP A 38 2.29 -6.63 15.29
N MET A 39 1.91 -5.39 14.93
CA MET A 39 1.86 -4.98 13.52
C MET A 39 3.25 -5.03 12.87
N ARG A 40 4.28 -4.53 13.56
CA ARG A 40 5.65 -4.59 13.08
C ARG A 40 6.09 -6.03 12.88
N LYS A 41 5.84 -6.93 13.84
CA LYS A 41 6.16 -8.36 13.72
C LYS A 41 5.48 -9.00 12.52
N ALA A 42 4.18 -8.75 12.33
CA ALA A 42 3.45 -9.30 11.19
C ALA A 42 4.04 -8.85 9.85
N GLN A 43 4.44 -7.58 9.73
CA GLN A 43 5.09 -7.07 8.53
C GLN A 43 6.49 -7.69 8.31
N LEU A 44 7.28 -7.84 9.37
CA LEU A 44 8.59 -8.48 9.29
C LEU A 44 8.47 -9.96 8.93
N ASP A 45 7.47 -10.67 9.48
CA ASP A 45 7.23 -12.08 9.15
C ASP A 45 6.88 -12.26 7.66
N ALA A 46 6.11 -11.34 7.09
CA ALA A 46 5.85 -11.34 5.66
C ALA A 46 7.13 -11.09 4.83
N GLN A 47 8.05 -10.27 5.33
CA GLN A 47 9.33 -9.99 4.67
C GLN A 47 10.32 -11.17 4.74
N LYS A 48 10.23 -12.04 5.74
CA LYS A 48 11.11 -13.23 5.87
C LYS A 48 11.12 -14.11 4.63
N LEU A 49 10.02 -14.12 3.87
CA LEU A 49 9.93 -14.86 2.61
C LEU A 49 10.80 -14.24 1.49
N LEU A 50 11.22 -12.99 1.66
CA LEU A 50 11.95 -12.21 0.65
C LEU A 50 13.43 -12.04 1.00
N GLY A 51 13.84 -12.36 2.23
CA GLY A 51 15.24 -12.23 2.65
C GLY A 51 15.44 -11.94 4.15
N PRO A 52 16.64 -11.50 4.52
CA PRO A 52 16.98 -11.17 5.90
C PRO A 52 16.06 -10.06 6.46
N VAL A 53 15.62 -10.25 7.70
CA VAL A 53 14.73 -9.30 8.38
C VAL A 53 15.51 -8.52 9.42
N PRO A 54 15.57 -7.18 9.30
CA PRO A 54 16.27 -6.32 10.26
C PRO A 54 15.57 -6.37 11.63
N GLN A 55 16.35 -6.49 12.69
CA GLN A 55 15.85 -6.54 14.06
C GLN A 55 15.80 -5.15 14.71
N THR A 56 16.66 -4.24 14.26
CA THR A 56 16.75 -2.86 14.78
C THR A 56 16.45 -1.83 13.68
N VAL A 57 16.23 -0.59 14.08
CA VAL A 57 16.07 0.53 13.14
C VAL A 57 17.35 0.77 12.35
N GLU A 58 18.49 0.66 13.01
CA GLU A 58 19.82 0.85 12.41
C GLU A 58 20.10 -0.21 11.34
N GLU A 59 19.77 -1.46 11.61
CA GLU A 59 19.86 -2.56 10.63
C GLU A 59 18.94 -2.33 9.44
N ASN A 60 17.71 -1.86 9.69
CA ASN A 60 16.76 -1.55 8.62
C ASN A 60 17.26 -0.40 7.73
N VAL A 61 17.79 0.65 8.34
CA VAL A 61 18.37 1.79 7.60
C VAL A 61 19.58 1.33 6.79
N ALA A 62 20.45 0.50 7.37
CA ALA A 62 21.61 -0.05 6.66
C ALA A 62 21.18 -0.92 5.47
N LEU A 63 20.19 -1.78 5.65
CA LEU A 63 19.63 -2.63 4.60
C LEU A 63 19.06 -1.79 3.45
N ILE A 64 18.19 -0.83 3.75
CA ILE A 64 17.61 0.07 2.75
C ILE A 64 18.70 0.86 2.01
N THR A 65 19.70 1.35 2.74
CA THR A 65 20.81 2.11 2.14
C THR A 65 21.62 1.25 1.17
N SER A 66 21.81 -0.03 1.50
CA SER A 66 22.58 -0.97 0.65
C SER A 66 21.79 -1.44 -0.58
N GLN A 67 20.49 -1.55 -0.48
CA GLN A 67 19.61 -2.01 -1.57
C GLN A 67 19.19 -0.89 -2.52
N GLY A 68 19.33 0.37 -2.11
CA GLY A 68 18.79 1.52 -2.82
C GLY A 68 17.30 1.75 -2.55
N PRO A 69 16.65 2.66 -3.32
CA PRO A 69 15.25 3.01 -3.10
C PRO A 69 14.34 1.80 -3.32
N GLY A 70 13.40 1.61 -2.39
CA GLY A 70 12.35 0.62 -2.53
C GLY A 70 11.29 1.02 -3.56
N ARG A 71 10.31 0.14 -3.75
CA ARG A 71 9.27 0.29 -4.79
C ARG A 71 8.41 1.53 -4.60
N ARG A 72 7.93 2.05 -5.72
CA ARG A 72 6.83 3.03 -5.77
C ARG A 72 5.50 2.29 -5.76
N THR A 73 4.74 2.47 -4.70
CA THR A 73 3.47 1.78 -4.49
C THR A 73 2.31 2.75 -4.52
N LEU A 74 1.25 2.39 -5.24
CA LEU A 74 -0.01 3.11 -5.32
C LEU A 74 -1.09 2.34 -4.54
N PRO A 75 -1.38 2.71 -3.27
CA PRO A 75 -2.57 2.24 -2.60
C PRO A 75 -3.79 2.91 -3.23
N SER A 76 -4.54 2.20 -4.09
CA SER A 76 -5.72 2.76 -4.76
C SER A 76 -6.98 2.68 -3.90
N CYS A 77 -6.94 1.97 -2.78
CA CYS A 77 -7.97 2.04 -1.76
C CYS A 77 -7.63 3.10 -0.69
N PRO A 78 -8.63 3.67 0.00
CA PRO A 78 -8.40 4.69 1.01
C PRO A 78 -7.38 4.25 2.07
N LEU A 79 -6.49 5.17 2.48
CA LEU A 79 -5.49 4.89 3.52
C LEU A 79 -6.09 4.63 4.90
N MET A 80 -7.38 4.97 5.12
CA MET A 80 -8.11 4.55 6.33
C MET A 80 -8.54 3.07 6.29
N HIS A 81 -8.54 2.43 5.11
CA HIS A 81 -8.82 1.00 4.97
C HIS A 81 -7.54 0.20 5.29
N GLY A 82 -7.71 -0.92 6.01
CA GLY A 82 -6.57 -1.76 6.44
C GLY A 82 -5.60 -2.13 5.31
N THR A 83 -6.12 -2.50 4.14
CA THR A 83 -5.30 -2.84 2.96
C THR A 83 -4.42 -1.66 2.54
N GLY A 84 -5.01 -0.48 2.34
CA GLY A 84 -4.26 0.72 1.94
C GLY A 84 -3.22 1.12 3.00
N PHE A 85 -3.62 1.15 4.27
CA PHE A 85 -2.75 1.54 5.37
C PHE A 85 -1.56 0.57 5.53
N ILE A 86 -1.82 -0.74 5.62
CA ILE A 86 -0.77 -1.75 5.86
C ILE A 86 0.22 -1.78 4.69
N THR A 87 -0.29 -1.70 3.45
CA THR A 87 0.56 -1.62 2.26
C THR A 87 1.42 -0.36 2.27
N ALA A 88 0.83 0.81 2.60
CA ALA A 88 1.56 2.07 2.66
C ALA A 88 2.68 2.03 3.71
N ILE A 89 2.38 1.58 4.94
CA ILE A 89 3.38 1.47 6.00
C ILE A 89 4.48 0.47 5.62
N GLY A 90 4.13 -0.69 5.07
CA GLY A 90 5.10 -1.69 4.60
C GLY A 90 6.04 -1.13 3.53
N THR A 91 5.50 -0.39 2.57
CA THR A 91 6.29 0.29 1.52
C THR A 91 7.27 1.29 2.12
N LEU A 92 6.82 2.16 3.03
CA LEU A 92 7.70 3.14 3.68
C LEU A 92 8.76 2.48 4.56
N MET A 93 8.42 1.41 5.26
CA MET A 93 9.37 0.64 6.07
C MET A 93 10.45 -0.04 5.22
N SER A 94 10.16 -0.33 3.96
CA SER A 94 11.12 -0.90 2.99
C SER A 94 11.87 0.17 2.18
N GLY A 95 11.81 1.44 2.59
CA GLY A 95 12.47 2.53 1.88
C GLY A 95 11.82 2.93 0.55
N GLY A 96 10.60 2.47 0.30
CA GLY A 96 9.82 2.80 -0.89
C GLY A 96 9.12 4.15 -0.80
N ALA A 97 8.42 4.50 -1.87
CA ALA A 97 7.62 5.71 -1.98
C ALA A 97 6.14 5.38 -2.18
N ILE A 98 5.27 6.19 -1.58
CA ILE A 98 3.84 6.12 -1.78
C ILE A 98 3.43 7.15 -2.82
N VAL A 99 2.69 6.70 -3.83
CA VAL A 99 1.98 7.54 -4.79
C VAL A 99 0.49 7.47 -4.44
N THR A 100 -0.22 8.59 -4.48
CA THR A 100 -1.66 8.64 -4.18
C THR A 100 -2.40 9.26 -5.35
N LEU A 101 -3.64 8.83 -5.56
CA LEU A 101 -4.57 9.50 -6.46
C LEU A 101 -4.93 10.88 -5.88
N SER A 102 -5.25 11.81 -6.75
CA SER A 102 -5.60 13.20 -6.39
C SER A 102 -7.08 13.31 -6.03
N ASP A 103 -7.93 12.56 -6.73
CA ASP A 103 -9.38 12.54 -6.46
C ASP A 103 -9.68 11.65 -5.24
N PRO A 104 -10.56 12.08 -4.34
CA PRO A 104 -11.01 11.25 -3.22
C PRO A 104 -11.86 10.04 -3.68
N SER A 105 -12.42 10.08 -4.88
CA SER A 105 -13.14 8.98 -5.53
C SER A 105 -12.19 8.17 -6.38
N PHE A 106 -12.37 6.84 -6.38
CA PHE A 106 -11.57 5.98 -7.24
C PHE A 106 -11.92 6.20 -8.73
N ASP A 107 -10.93 6.57 -9.52
CA ASP A 107 -10.99 6.67 -10.98
C ASP A 107 -9.89 5.79 -11.60
N ALA A 108 -10.30 4.84 -12.45
CA ALA A 108 -9.38 3.92 -13.11
C ALA A 108 -8.53 4.61 -14.20
N LEU A 109 -9.02 5.67 -14.83
CA LEU A 109 -8.25 6.44 -15.81
C LEU A 109 -7.13 7.21 -15.10
N GLU A 110 -7.44 7.90 -13.99
CA GLU A 110 -6.43 8.56 -13.15
C GLU A 110 -5.41 7.56 -12.63
N LEU A 111 -5.87 6.35 -12.22
CA LEU A 111 -4.96 5.32 -11.74
C LEU A 111 -3.92 4.95 -12.79
N TRP A 112 -4.34 4.65 -14.03
CA TRP A 112 -3.40 4.25 -15.08
C TRP A 112 -2.51 5.40 -15.54
N GLU A 113 -3.02 6.63 -15.60
CA GLU A 113 -2.22 7.84 -15.83
C GLU A 113 -1.15 8.01 -14.75
N THR A 114 -1.51 7.73 -13.50
CA THR A 114 -0.59 7.79 -12.35
C THR A 114 0.47 6.69 -12.44
N VAL A 115 0.09 5.48 -12.85
CA VAL A 115 1.03 4.37 -13.06
C VAL A 115 2.06 4.74 -14.11
N ASP A 116 1.63 5.25 -15.25
CA ASP A 116 2.50 5.65 -16.34
C ASP A 116 3.40 6.83 -15.93
N THR A 117 2.81 7.92 -15.45
CA THR A 117 3.55 9.16 -15.13
C THR A 117 4.58 8.96 -14.02
N HIS A 118 4.21 8.24 -12.96
CA HIS A 118 5.07 8.05 -11.79
C HIS A 118 5.83 6.73 -11.80
N LYS A 119 5.68 5.92 -12.85
CA LYS A 119 6.31 4.61 -12.99
C LYS A 119 6.09 3.76 -11.74
N VAL A 120 4.82 3.61 -11.37
CA VAL A 120 4.39 2.81 -10.22
C VAL A 120 4.73 1.35 -10.46
N GLU A 121 5.27 0.70 -9.42
CA GLU A 121 5.73 -0.69 -9.49
C GLU A 121 4.79 -1.66 -8.79
N SER A 122 3.94 -1.16 -7.88
CA SER A 122 2.99 -1.98 -7.14
C SER A 122 1.69 -1.22 -6.89
N ILE A 123 0.55 -1.92 -7.06
CA ILE A 123 -0.78 -1.38 -6.74
C ILE A 123 -1.40 -2.25 -5.66
N SER A 124 -2.12 -1.64 -4.70
CA SER A 124 -2.98 -2.39 -3.79
C SER A 124 -4.45 -1.99 -3.94
N ILE A 125 -5.31 -3.01 -4.05
CA ILE A 125 -6.75 -2.88 -4.30
C ILE A 125 -7.58 -3.71 -3.31
N VAL A 126 -8.89 -3.55 -3.38
CA VAL A 126 -9.87 -4.35 -2.60
C VAL A 126 -10.85 -5.00 -3.58
N GLY A 127 -10.44 -6.15 -4.14
CA GLY A 127 -11.26 -7.00 -4.99
C GLY A 127 -11.75 -6.36 -6.28
N ASP A 128 -12.81 -6.93 -6.82
CA ASP A 128 -13.40 -6.59 -8.12
C ASP A 128 -13.97 -5.18 -8.20
N ALA A 129 -14.30 -4.55 -7.09
CA ALA A 129 -14.75 -3.16 -7.07
C ALA A 129 -13.72 -2.19 -7.67
N PHE A 130 -12.44 -2.52 -7.55
CA PHE A 130 -11.32 -1.80 -8.16
C PHE A 130 -10.85 -2.46 -9.46
N ALA A 131 -10.70 -3.79 -9.43
CA ALA A 131 -10.07 -4.51 -10.52
C ALA A 131 -10.90 -4.48 -11.83
N LYS A 132 -12.24 -4.54 -11.76
CA LYS A 132 -13.09 -4.47 -12.95
C LYS A 132 -13.00 -3.13 -13.68
N PRO A 133 -13.15 -1.97 -13.01
CA PRO A 133 -12.93 -0.68 -13.65
C PRO A 133 -11.49 -0.52 -14.22
N MET A 134 -10.48 -1.07 -13.52
CA MET A 134 -9.09 -1.04 -14.01
C MET A 134 -8.95 -1.80 -15.33
N LEU A 135 -9.49 -3.03 -15.41
CA LEU A 135 -9.44 -3.83 -16.63
C LEU A 135 -10.22 -3.15 -17.75
N GLN A 136 -11.45 -2.69 -17.46
CA GLN A 136 -12.28 -2.00 -18.45
C GLN A 136 -11.56 -0.77 -19.04
N ALA A 137 -10.88 0.01 -18.19
CA ALA A 137 -10.14 1.19 -18.66
C ALA A 137 -9.00 0.81 -19.63
N LEU A 138 -8.31 -0.32 -19.42
CA LEU A 138 -7.29 -0.82 -20.34
C LEU A 138 -7.91 -1.31 -21.66
N ASP A 139 -9.02 -2.04 -21.58
CA ASP A 139 -9.72 -2.57 -22.75
C ASP A 139 -10.28 -1.45 -23.64
N ASP A 140 -10.82 -0.40 -23.02
CA ASP A 140 -11.37 0.76 -23.72
C ASP A 140 -10.28 1.70 -24.30
N ASN A 141 -9.05 1.62 -23.79
CA ASN A 141 -7.96 2.49 -24.21
C ASN A 141 -6.66 1.71 -24.48
N PRO A 142 -6.65 0.82 -25.47
CA PRO A 142 -5.49 -0.05 -25.72
C PRO A 142 -4.25 0.77 -26.09
N GLY A 143 -3.14 0.50 -25.38
CA GLY A 143 -1.84 1.14 -25.63
C GLY A 143 -1.74 2.61 -25.20
N ARG A 144 -2.71 3.13 -24.47
CA ARG A 144 -2.69 4.52 -23.99
C ARG A 144 -1.62 4.76 -22.93
N TRP A 145 -1.37 3.80 -22.05
CA TRP A 145 -0.46 3.94 -20.91
C TRP A 145 0.70 2.95 -20.98
N ASP A 146 1.87 3.38 -20.55
CA ASP A 146 3.02 2.49 -20.33
C ASP A 146 2.94 1.88 -18.94
N THR A 147 2.56 0.61 -18.87
CA THR A 147 2.44 -0.17 -17.63
C THR A 147 3.66 -1.05 -17.35
N ASN A 148 4.74 -0.96 -18.12
CA ASN A 148 5.93 -1.82 -18.00
C ASN A 148 6.64 -1.71 -16.65
N SER A 149 6.44 -0.62 -15.91
CA SER A 149 6.97 -0.48 -14.55
C SER A 149 6.25 -1.35 -13.52
N LEU A 150 5.01 -1.78 -13.81
CA LEU A 150 4.17 -2.47 -12.86
C LEU A 150 4.61 -3.94 -12.69
N VAL A 151 5.02 -4.29 -11.48
CA VAL A 151 5.51 -5.62 -11.12
C VAL A 151 4.45 -6.45 -10.41
N SER A 152 3.53 -5.79 -9.67
CA SER A 152 2.54 -6.50 -8.88
C SER A 152 1.27 -5.70 -8.63
N ILE A 153 0.14 -6.42 -8.62
CA ILE A 153 -1.14 -5.93 -8.09
C ILE A 153 -1.54 -6.86 -6.94
N VAL A 154 -1.73 -6.28 -5.76
CA VAL A 154 -2.11 -7.01 -4.55
C VAL A 154 -3.55 -6.68 -4.20
N SER A 155 -4.39 -7.70 -4.02
CA SER A 155 -5.76 -7.54 -3.54
C SER A 155 -5.93 -8.17 -2.17
N SER A 156 -6.62 -7.48 -1.28
CA SER A 156 -6.92 -7.95 0.08
C SER A 156 -8.31 -7.50 0.51
N GLY A 157 -8.89 -8.22 1.48
CA GLY A 157 -10.19 -7.90 2.07
C GLY A 157 -11.39 -8.52 1.37
N VAL A 158 -11.41 -8.55 0.04
CA VAL A 158 -12.48 -9.14 -0.78
C VAL A 158 -11.87 -9.99 -1.88
N MET A 159 -12.60 -11.03 -2.27
CA MET A 159 -12.14 -11.92 -3.34
C MET A 159 -12.01 -11.17 -4.67
N TRP A 160 -10.94 -11.47 -5.38
CA TRP A 160 -10.68 -11.01 -6.74
C TRP A 160 -11.02 -12.15 -7.71
N SER A 161 -11.92 -11.91 -8.67
CA SER A 161 -12.35 -12.93 -9.62
C SER A 161 -11.21 -13.39 -10.53
N LYS A 162 -11.23 -14.67 -10.91
CA LYS A 162 -10.15 -15.26 -11.72
C LYS A 162 -10.06 -14.61 -13.11
N GLU A 163 -11.22 -14.31 -13.70
CA GLU A 163 -11.33 -13.71 -15.02
C GLU A 163 -10.69 -12.33 -15.06
N VAL A 164 -11.05 -11.48 -14.11
CA VAL A 164 -10.51 -10.13 -14.01
C VAL A 164 -9.02 -10.16 -13.68
N LYS A 165 -8.60 -11.09 -12.80
CA LYS A 165 -7.19 -11.27 -12.49
C LYS A 165 -6.38 -11.65 -13.73
N ALA A 166 -6.88 -12.59 -14.54
CA ALA A 166 -6.21 -13.01 -15.77
C ALA A 166 -6.11 -11.89 -16.83
N GLY A 167 -7.09 -10.98 -16.86
CA GLY A 167 -7.06 -9.82 -17.76
C GLY A 167 -6.08 -8.72 -17.33
N LEU A 168 -5.73 -8.64 -16.04
CA LEU A 168 -4.79 -7.64 -15.51
C LEU A 168 -3.34 -8.17 -15.38
N CYS A 169 -3.11 -9.45 -15.58
CA CYS A 169 -1.80 -10.10 -15.53
C CYS A 169 -1.33 -10.49 -16.94
#